data_681e053c73c8e521c0cc70c7245c3af6
#
_entry.id   681e053c73c8e521c0cc70c7245c3af6
#
_cell.length_a   1.000
_cell.length_b   1.000
_cell.length_c   1.000
_cell.angle_alpha   90.00
_cell.angle_beta   90.00
_cell.angle_gamma   90.00
#
_symmetry.space_group_name_H-M   'P 1'
#
loop_
_entity.id
_entity.type
_entity.pdbx_description
1 polymer ?
#
loop_
_entity_poly.entity_id
_entity_poly.type
_entity_poly.pdbx_seq_one_letter_code
_entity_poly.pdbx_strand_id
1 'polypeptide(L)'
;MSQPSRPSLAEISSALEQLADRINRTEDDSLEPFVSHSMRAVVNALEYHIPGLEAAPDLEAARGLLRGAERALERGQEREALSRALRGLAFAPHDPSLWYMAGSACFELGQVEDALRLLCHTLWIHPGHRAARADLEALSAFFEGDEGERAA
;
A
#
# COMPACT_ATOMS: atom_id res chain seq x y z
N MET A 1 20.74 21.67 16.51
CA MET A 1 19.72 20.60 16.44
C MET A 1 19.81 19.89 15.10
N SER A 2 20.17 18.63 15.13
CA SER A 2 20.20 17.83 13.92
C SER A 2 18.77 17.45 13.55
N GLN A 3 18.37 17.74 12.32
CA GLN A 3 17.11 17.20 11.79
C GLN A 3 17.20 15.67 11.76
N PRO A 4 16.10 14.96 12.08
CA PRO A 4 16.14 13.52 11.91
C PRO A 4 16.49 13.18 10.46
N SER A 5 17.50 12.34 10.29
CA SER A 5 17.92 11.91 8.97
C SER A 5 16.77 11.12 8.32
N ARG A 6 16.53 11.37 7.03
CA ARG A 6 15.55 10.59 6.27
C ARG A 6 16.00 9.13 6.24
N PRO A 7 15.08 8.17 6.42
CA PRO A 7 15.46 6.77 6.34
C PRO A 7 15.97 6.43 4.93
N SER A 8 16.98 5.58 4.87
CA SER A 8 17.49 5.08 3.60
C SER A 8 16.48 4.10 2.97
N LEU A 9 16.59 3.89 1.68
CA LEU A 9 15.75 2.90 0.99
C LEU A 9 15.92 1.51 1.59
N ALA A 10 17.14 1.14 2.02
CA ALA A 10 17.39 -0.14 2.68
C ALA A 10 16.64 -0.25 4.01
N GLU A 11 16.59 0.81 4.80
CA GLU A 11 15.82 0.84 6.05
C GLU A 11 14.32 0.72 5.79
N ILE A 12 13.81 1.39 4.77
CA ILE A 12 12.41 1.30 4.35
C ILE A 12 12.08 -0.11 3.89
N SER A 13 12.94 -0.73 3.08
CA SER A 13 12.76 -2.10 2.59
C SER A 13 12.71 -3.10 3.75
N SER A 14 13.61 -2.96 4.73
CA SER A 14 13.62 -3.79 5.94
C SER A 14 12.32 -3.61 6.74
N ALA A 15 11.85 -2.38 6.88
CA ALA A 15 10.59 -2.08 7.58
C ALA A 15 9.39 -2.70 6.85
N LEU A 16 9.37 -2.66 5.52
CA LEU A 16 8.31 -3.30 4.71
C LEU A 16 8.28 -4.81 4.91
N GLU A 17 9.44 -5.48 4.91
CA GLU A 17 9.52 -6.91 5.14
C GLU A 17 9.04 -7.30 6.54
N GLN A 18 9.46 -6.55 7.57
CA GLN A 18 9.02 -6.79 8.94
C GLN A 18 7.50 -6.57 9.09
N LEU A 19 6.98 -5.54 8.46
CA LEU A 19 5.55 -5.25 8.46
C LEU A 19 4.76 -6.36 7.77
N ALA A 20 5.24 -6.85 6.61
CA ALA A 20 4.62 -7.95 5.88
C ALA A 20 4.58 -9.24 6.71
N ASP A 21 5.68 -9.57 7.38
CA ASP A 21 5.75 -10.74 8.26
C ASP A 21 4.75 -10.62 9.42
N ARG A 22 4.63 -9.43 10.00
CA ARG A 22 3.70 -9.19 11.10
C ARG A 22 2.25 -9.31 10.67
N ILE A 23 1.91 -8.82 9.49
CA ILE A 23 0.57 -8.96 8.91
C ILE A 23 0.22 -10.44 8.73
N ASN A 24 1.19 -11.25 8.25
CA ASN A 24 0.98 -12.69 8.04
C ASN A 24 0.80 -13.48 9.34
N ARG A 25 1.43 -13.04 10.43
CA ARG A 25 1.37 -13.75 11.71
C ARG A 25 0.10 -13.46 12.50
N THR A 26 -0.60 -12.39 12.19
CA THR A 26 -1.80 -12.00 12.94
C THR A 26 -2.99 -12.85 12.46
N GLU A 27 -3.66 -13.52 13.36
CA GLU A 27 -4.81 -14.39 13.05
C GLU A 27 -6.15 -13.64 13.02
N ASP A 28 -6.19 -12.39 13.48
CA ASP A 28 -7.38 -11.57 13.52
C ASP A 28 -7.73 -10.98 12.14
N ASP A 29 -9.03 -10.85 11.88
CA ASP A 29 -9.55 -10.30 10.62
C ASP A 29 -9.32 -8.81 10.44
N SER A 30 -8.91 -8.10 11.49
CA SER A 30 -8.60 -6.68 11.45
C SER A 30 -7.09 -6.44 11.62
N LEU A 31 -6.57 -5.44 10.95
CA LEU A 31 -5.19 -5.01 11.20
C LEU A 31 -5.11 -4.32 12.56
N GLU A 32 -4.14 -4.73 13.37
CA GLU A 32 -3.89 -4.06 14.64
C GLU A 32 -3.54 -2.58 14.39
N PRO A 33 -3.93 -1.65 15.30
CA PRO A 33 -3.59 -0.23 15.15
C PRO A 33 -2.11 0.04 14.96
N PHE A 34 -1.25 -0.77 15.58
CA PHE A 34 0.19 -0.67 15.41
C PHE A 34 0.62 -0.95 13.97
N VAL A 35 0.04 -1.96 13.32
CA VAL A 35 0.33 -2.32 11.93
C VAL A 35 -0.09 -1.17 11.00
N SER A 36 -1.28 -0.63 11.19
CA SER A 36 -1.76 0.51 10.40
C SER A 36 -0.85 1.73 10.58
N HIS A 37 -0.45 2.02 11.82
CA HIS A 37 0.45 3.13 12.10
C HIS A 37 1.82 2.94 11.44
N SER A 38 2.39 1.75 11.54
CA SER A 38 3.68 1.41 10.92
C SER A 38 3.60 1.50 9.40
N MET A 39 2.51 1.04 8.82
CA MET A 39 2.27 1.12 7.37
C MET A 39 2.24 2.59 6.92
N ARG A 40 1.54 3.46 7.64
CA ARG A 40 1.50 4.90 7.34
C ARG A 40 2.88 5.54 7.38
N ALA A 41 3.69 5.16 8.36
CA ALA A 41 5.06 5.67 8.49
C ALA A 41 5.91 5.26 7.29
N VAL A 42 5.81 4.01 6.88
CA VAL A 42 6.55 3.48 5.72
C VAL A 42 6.09 4.15 4.42
N VAL A 43 4.77 4.27 4.22
CA VAL A 43 4.20 4.95 3.05
C VAL A 43 4.69 6.40 2.98
N ASN A 44 4.65 7.11 4.10
CA ASN A 44 5.16 8.48 4.17
C ASN A 44 6.64 8.56 3.77
N ALA A 45 7.46 7.64 4.27
CA ALA A 45 8.87 7.61 3.94
C ALA A 45 9.09 7.37 2.43
N LEU A 46 8.34 6.46 1.83
CA LEU A 46 8.42 6.17 0.39
C LEU A 46 8.00 7.36 -0.48
N GLU A 47 6.98 8.10 -0.07
CA GLU A 47 6.49 9.28 -0.79
C GLU A 47 7.56 10.35 -0.98
N TYR A 48 8.55 10.41 -0.09
CA TYR A 48 9.63 11.40 -0.17
C TYR A 48 10.82 10.96 -1.02
N HIS A 49 10.84 9.73 -1.51
CA HIS A 49 11.92 9.27 -2.37
C HIS A 49 11.68 9.70 -3.82
N ILE A 50 12.71 10.23 -4.45
CA ILE A 50 12.64 10.69 -5.83
C ILE A 50 12.92 9.50 -6.75
N PRO A 51 12.00 9.16 -7.68
CA PRO A 51 12.23 8.07 -8.61
C PRO A 51 13.51 8.25 -9.42
N GLY A 52 14.29 7.19 -9.54
CA GLY A 52 15.49 7.17 -10.35
C GLY A 52 16.79 7.52 -9.64
N LEU A 53 16.73 7.86 -8.35
CA LEU A 53 17.93 8.14 -7.55
C LEU A 53 18.45 6.91 -6.81
N GLU A 54 17.66 5.85 -6.74
CA GLU A 54 18.02 4.62 -6.04
C GLU A 54 18.67 3.61 -6.98
N ALA A 55 19.26 2.57 -6.39
CA ALA A 55 19.75 1.43 -7.14
C ALA A 55 18.63 0.80 -7.99
N ALA A 56 18.99 0.16 -9.09
CA ALA A 56 18.01 -0.47 -9.96
C ALA A 56 17.13 -1.45 -9.20
N PRO A 57 15.79 -1.37 -9.34
CA PRO A 57 14.88 -2.26 -8.64
C PRO A 57 15.00 -3.70 -9.15
N ASP A 58 14.70 -4.68 -8.28
CA ASP A 58 14.57 -6.08 -8.68
C ASP A 58 13.17 -6.32 -9.22
N LEU A 59 12.98 -6.08 -10.50
CA LEU A 59 11.68 -6.17 -11.16
C LEU A 59 11.15 -7.61 -11.24
N GLU A 60 12.03 -8.60 -11.32
CA GLU A 60 11.62 -10.00 -11.38
C GLU A 60 11.02 -10.46 -10.06
N ALA A 61 11.69 -10.16 -8.94
CA ALA A 61 11.19 -10.45 -7.60
C ALA A 61 9.86 -9.71 -7.36
N ALA A 62 9.79 -8.45 -7.73
CA ALA A 62 8.57 -7.64 -7.59
C ALA A 62 7.40 -8.23 -8.38
N ARG A 63 7.62 -8.66 -9.61
CA ARG A 63 6.57 -9.28 -10.45
C ARG A 63 6.05 -10.58 -9.86
N GLY A 64 6.92 -11.41 -9.30
CA GLY A 64 6.51 -12.64 -8.62
C GLY A 64 5.59 -12.36 -7.45
N LEU A 65 5.94 -11.37 -6.64
CA LEU A 65 5.13 -10.95 -5.50
C LEU A 65 3.81 -10.31 -5.92
N LEU A 66 3.83 -9.51 -6.98
CA LEU A 66 2.60 -8.93 -7.55
C LEU A 66 1.61 -10.02 -7.98
N ARG A 67 2.07 -11.00 -8.74
CA ARG A 67 1.22 -12.12 -9.15
C ARG A 67 0.69 -12.90 -7.96
N GLY A 68 1.53 -13.11 -6.95
CA GLY A 68 1.11 -13.76 -5.71
C GLY A 68 0.05 -12.96 -4.96
N ALA A 69 0.19 -11.64 -4.93
CA ALA A 69 -0.79 -10.75 -4.30
C ALA A 69 -2.13 -10.78 -5.06
N GLU A 70 -2.09 -10.73 -6.38
CA GLU A 70 -3.29 -10.84 -7.23
C GLU A 70 -4.05 -12.13 -6.98
N ARG A 71 -3.35 -13.26 -6.94
CA ARG A 71 -3.96 -14.57 -6.67
C ARG A 71 -4.55 -14.63 -5.27
N ALA A 72 -3.83 -14.09 -4.28
CA ALA A 72 -4.32 -14.07 -2.90
C ALA A 72 -5.61 -13.25 -2.80
N LEU A 73 -5.67 -12.10 -3.45
CA LEU A 73 -6.86 -11.26 -3.45
C LEU A 73 -8.05 -11.95 -4.11
N GLU A 74 -7.82 -12.63 -5.23
CA GLU A 74 -8.84 -13.42 -5.93
C GLU A 74 -9.43 -14.54 -5.06
N ARG A 75 -8.61 -15.08 -4.14
CA ARG A 75 -9.02 -16.15 -3.22
C ARG A 75 -9.62 -15.64 -1.92
N GLY A 76 -9.78 -14.33 -1.76
CA GLY A 76 -10.25 -13.74 -0.51
C GLY A 76 -9.23 -13.77 0.61
N GLN A 77 -7.95 -13.85 0.30
CA GLN A 77 -6.84 -13.85 1.26
C GLN A 77 -6.22 -12.45 1.28
N GLU A 78 -6.96 -11.49 1.81
CA GLU A 78 -6.61 -10.06 1.74
C GLU A 78 -5.33 -9.72 2.50
N ARG A 79 -5.10 -10.35 3.66
CA ARG A 79 -3.87 -10.14 4.42
C ARG A 79 -2.65 -10.63 3.68
N GLU A 80 -2.74 -11.79 3.07
CA GLU A 80 -1.65 -12.35 2.28
C GLU A 80 -1.37 -11.47 1.08
N ALA A 81 -2.43 -10.96 0.43
CA ALA A 81 -2.30 -10.03 -0.67
C ALA A 81 -1.56 -8.75 -0.25
N LEU A 82 -1.96 -8.16 0.87
CA LEU A 82 -1.30 -6.97 1.41
C LEU A 82 0.17 -7.23 1.76
N SER A 83 0.43 -8.35 2.44
CA SER A 83 1.79 -8.75 2.80
C SER A 83 2.71 -8.89 1.57
N ARG A 84 2.23 -9.56 0.54
CA ARG A 84 2.99 -9.75 -0.70
C ARG A 84 3.20 -8.46 -1.46
N ALA A 85 2.19 -7.59 -1.53
CA ALA A 85 2.31 -6.29 -2.17
C ALA A 85 3.35 -5.41 -1.46
N LEU A 86 3.35 -5.39 -0.12
CA LEU A 86 4.33 -4.64 0.66
C LEU A 86 5.75 -5.19 0.46
N ARG A 87 5.92 -6.51 0.40
CA ARG A 87 7.22 -7.11 0.09
C ARG A 87 7.69 -6.74 -1.31
N GLY A 88 6.76 -6.71 -2.27
CA GLY A 88 7.06 -6.26 -3.62
C GLY A 88 7.58 -4.83 -3.67
N LEU A 89 7.02 -3.95 -2.85
CA LEU A 89 7.47 -2.56 -2.75
C LEU A 89 8.91 -2.44 -2.22
N ALA A 90 9.37 -3.42 -1.42
CA ALA A 90 10.77 -3.46 -1.00
C ALA A 90 11.72 -3.65 -2.19
N PHE A 91 11.29 -4.35 -3.23
CA PHE A 91 12.07 -4.57 -4.46
C PHE A 91 11.82 -3.51 -5.52
N ALA A 92 10.62 -2.96 -5.60
CA ALA A 92 10.24 -1.96 -6.59
C ALA A 92 9.34 -0.90 -5.95
N PRO A 93 9.90 0.06 -5.18
CA PRO A 93 9.13 1.02 -4.38
C PRO A 93 8.31 2.02 -5.21
N HIS A 94 8.54 2.11 -6.51
CA HIS A 94 7.80 3.03 -7.39
C HIS A 94 6.94 2.31 -8.43
N ASP A 95 6.67 1.02 -8.21
CA ASP A 95 5.78 0.25 -9.10
C ASP A 95 4.31 0.55 -8.76
N PRO A 96 3.57 1.23 -9.66
CA PRO A 96 2.18 1.60 -9.37
C PRO A 96 1.26 0.38 -9.17
N SER A 97 1.55 -0.74 -9.82
CA SER A 97 0.74 -1.96 -9.66
C SER A 97 0.80 -2.50 -8.24
N LEU A 98 1.96 -2.43 -7.59
CA LEU A 98 2.12 -2.87 -6.20
C LEU A 98 1.40 -1.92 -5.23
N TRP A 99 1.50 -0.61 -5.44
CA TRP A 99 0.75 0.37 -4.65
C TRP A 99 -0.75 0.16 -4.79
N TYR A 100 -1.21 -0.05 -6.02
CA TYR A 100 -2.62 -0.34 -6.30
C TYR A 100 -3.08 -1.61 -5.58
N MET A 101 -2.29 -2.67 -5.65
CA MET A 101 -2.63 -3.96 -5.02
C MET A 101 -2.70 -3.83 -3.49
N ALA A 102 -1.76 -3.11 -2.90
CA ALA A 102 -1.79 -2.82 -1.46
C ALA A 102 -3.04 -2.01 -1.08
N GLY A 103 -3.40 -1.03 -1.88
CA GLY A 103 -4.62 -0.24 -1.68
C GLY A 103 -5.89 -1.07 -1.76
N SER A 104 -5.99 -1.95 -2.76
CA SER A 104 -7.12 -2.86 -2.92
C SER A 104 -7.25 -3.83 -1.74
N ALA A 105 -6.14 -4.39 -1.28
CA ALA A 105 -6.14 -5.28 -0.12
C ALA A 105 -6.57 -4.54 1.16
N CYS A 106 -6.10 -3.32 1.37
CA CYS A 106 -6.52 -2.50 2.50
C CYS A 106 -8.01 -2.19 2.45
N PHE A 107 -8.55 -1.91 1.29
CA PHE A 107 -9.98 -1.67 1.11
C PHE A 107 -10.79 -2.91 1.54
N GLU A 108 -10.40 -4.09 1.06
CA GLU A 108 -11.09 -5.35 1.41
C GLU A 108 -10.96 -5.68 2.90
N LEU A 109 -9.88 -5.23 3.56
CA LEU A 109 -9.70 -5.39 5.01
C LEU A 109 -10.47 -4.34 5.83
N GLY A 110 -11.18 -3.42 5.19
CA GLY A 110 -11.88 -2.34 5.88
C GLY A 110 -11.00 -1.18 6.31
N GLN A 111 -9.75 -1.16 5.88
CA GLN A 111 -8.80 -0.07 6.16
C GLN A 111 -8.94 1.03 5.10
N VAL A 112 -10.06 1.74 5.14
CA VAL A 112 -10.47 2.66 4.08
C VAL A 112 -9.53 3.86 3.94
N GLU A 113 -9.10 4.45 5.05
CA GLU A 113 -8.17 5.59 5.01
C GLU A 113 -6.83 5.21 4.41
N ASP A 114 -6.31 4.04 4.78
CA ASP A 114 -5.05 3.53 4.23
C ASP A 114 -5.21 3.19 2.75
N ALA A 115 -6.36 2.62 2.36
CA ALA A 115 -6.67 2.34 0.96
C ALA A 115 -6.68 3.62 0.12
N LEU A 116 -7.34 4.68 0.60
CA LEU A 116 -7.37 5.98 -0.09
C LEU A 116 -5.96 6.52 -0.31
N ARG A 117 -5.13 6.46 0.72
CA ARG A 117 -3.75 6.95 0.65
C ARG A 117 -2.92 6.19 -0.37
N LEU A 118 -3.02 4.87 -0.36
CA LEU A 118 -2.29 4.00 -1.29
C LEU A 118 -2.75 4.21 -2.74
N LEU A 119 -4.06 4.35 -2.95
CA LEU A 119 -4.62 4.63 -4.28
C LEU A 119 -4.23 6.03 -4.79
N CYS A 120 -4.24 7.03 -3.92
CA CYS A 120 -3.77 8.37 -4.27
C CYS A 120 -2.30 8.34 -4.68
N HIS A 121 -1.47 7.60 -3.96
CA HIS A 121 -0.05 7.47 -4.31
C HIS A 121 0.14 6.72 -5.63
N THR A 122 -0.70 5.72 -5.90
CA THR A 122 -0.71 5.03 -7.20
C THR A 122 -0.90 6.03 -8.34
N LEU A 123 -1.86 6.94 -8.21
CA LEU A 123 -2.13 7.97 -9.22
C LEU A 123 -1.04 9.05 -9.27
N TRP A 124 -0.38 9.30 -8.16
CA TRP A 124 0.75 10.22 -8.15
C TRP A 124 1.92 9.68 -8.98
N ILE A 125 2.19 8.37 -8.87
CA ILE A 125 3.24 7.70 -9.66
C ILE A 125 2.80 7.54 -11.13
N HIS A 126 1.55 7.14 -11.32
CA HIS A 126 0.99 6.84 -12.65
C HIS A 126 -0.40 7.44 -12.79
N PRO A 127 -0.50 8.71 -13.24
CA PRO A 127 -1.82 9.40 -13.34
C PRO A 127 -2.82 8.73 -14.27
N GLY A 128 -2.36 7.93 -15.22
CA GLY A 128 -3.20 7.19 -16.15
C GLY A 128 -3.69 5.83 -15.66
N HIS A 129 -3.48 5.49 -14.38
CA HIS A 129 -3.89 4.20 -13.83
C HIS A 129 -5.40 4.14 -13.68
N ARG A 130 -6.08 3.48 -14.62
CA ARG A 130 -7.54 3.47 -14.71
C ARG A 130 -8.22 2.82 -13.52
N ALA A 131 -7.71 1.69 -13.07
CA ALA A 131 -8.30 0.95 -11.95
C ALA A 131 -8.23 1.75 -10.65
N ALA A 132 -7.09 2.38 -10.37
CA ALA A 132 -6.93 3.23 -9.18
C ALA A 132 -7.88 4.43 -9.23
N ARG A 133 -8.03 5.05 -10.39
CA ARG A 133 -8.96 6.18 -10.56
C ARG A 133 -10.40 5.76 -10.33
N ALA A 134 -10.82 4.64 -10.91
CA ALA A 134 -12.17 4.11 -10.74
C ALA A 134 -12.46 3.79 -9.27
N ASP A 135 -11.51 3.17 -8.59
CA ASP A 135 -11.66 2.82 -7.17
C ASP A 135 -11.73 4.07 -6.29
N LEU A 136 -10.92 5.10 -6.58
CA LEU A 136 -10.99 6.37 -5.85
C LEU A 136 -12.31 7.08 -6.05
N GLU A 137 -12.83 7.09 -7.27
CA GLU A 137 -14.15 7.67 -7.57
C GLU A 137 -15.27 6.95 -6.83
N ALA A 138 -15.21 5.61 -6.79
CA ALA A 138 -16.17 4.81 -6.05
C ALA A 138 -16.12 5.09 -4.54
N LEU A 139 -14.92 5.19 -3.97
CA LEU A 139 -14.74 5.53 -2.56
C LEU A 139 -15.21 6.94 -2.24
N SER A 140 -14.91 7.90 -3.10
CA SER A 140 -15.37 9.28 -2.93
C SER A 140 -16.89 9.38 -2.95
N ALA A 141 -17.55 8.67 -3.86
CA ALA A 141 -19.01 8.61 -3.93
C ALA A 141 -19.61 8.00 -2.66
N PHE A 142 -18.96 6.99 -2.09
CA PHE A 142 -19.39 6.36 -0.84
C PHE A 142 -19.36 7.38 0.32
N PHE A 143 -18.28 8.15 0.44
CA PHE A 143 -18.15 9.17 1.49
C PHE A 143 -19.13 10.33 1.30
N GLU A 144 -19.34 10.78 0.07
CA GLU A 144 -20.32 11.82 -0.24
C GLU A 144 -21.74 11.38 0.10
N GLY A 145 -22.09 10.12 -0.19
CA GLY A 145 -23.37 9.53 0.17
C GLY A 145 -23.59 9.49 1.69
N ASP A 146 -22.56 9.12 2.46
CA ASP A 146 -22.62 9.09 3.92
C ASP A 146 -22.78 10.49 4.52
N GLU A 147 -22.07 11.48 3.98
CA GLU A 147 -22.23 12.88 4.37
C GLU A 147 -23.63 13.43 4.03
N GLY A 148 -24.17 13.04 2.88
CA GLY A 148 -25.52 13.42 2.47
C GLY A 148 -26.58 12.84 3.43
N GLU A 149 -26.43 11.61 3.87
CA GLU A 149 -27.33 10.98 4.86
C GLU A 149 -27.23 11.66 6.23
N ARG A 150 -26.04 12.07 6.65
CA ARG A 150 -25.83 12.79 7.92
C ARG A 150 -26.36 14.21 7.89
N ALA A 151 -26.40 14.84 6.72
CA ALA A 151 -26.90 16.21 6.56
C ALA A 151 -28.44 16.29 6.48
N ALA A 152 -29.08 15.17 6.24
CA ALA A 152 -30.54 15.06 6.25
C ALA A 152 -31.04 14.75 7.66
#